data_ecd6e261bd3b727c35a91f2f6e3322d8
#
_entry.id   ecd6e261bd3b727c35a91f2f6e3322d8
#
_cell.length_a   1.000
_cell.length_b   1.000
_cell.length_c   1.000
_cell.angle_alpha   90.00
_cell.angle_beta   90.00
_cell.angle_gamma   90.00
#
_symmetry.space_group_name_H-M   'P 1'
#
loop_
_entity.id
_entity.type
_entity.pdbx_description
1 polymer ?
#
loop_
_entity_poly.entity_id
_entity_poly.type
_entity_poly.pdbx_seq_one_letter_code
_entity_poly.pdbx_strand_id
1 'polypeptide(L)' 'MQPNGINIELTPCQYDYLYEVLMEAYSNDVAEQKEWDVQTFDNLIDNVCNGKSTYLSSDVKGVLH' A
#
# COMPACT_ATOMS: atom_id res chain seq x y z
N MET A 1 6.43 12.05 18.45
CA MET A 1 5.99 11.87 18.08
C MET A 1 5.24 11.98 17.38
N GLN A 2 5.04 12.24 17.15
CA GLN A 2 4.17 12.22 16.70
C GLN A 2 3.99 11.81 15.67
N PRO A 3 3.75 11.32 15.88
CA PRO A 3 3.61 10.67 14.69
C PRO A 3 2.67 11.39 13.89
N ASN A 4 2.96 11.41 12.71
CA ASN A 4 2.18 12.16 11.80
C ASN A 4 1.41 11.25 10.89
N GLY A 5 1.13 10.03 11.37
CA GLY A 5 0.43 9.08 10.55
C GLY A 5 -1.04 9.39 10.45
N ILE A 6 -1.65 8.97 9.37
CA ILE A 6 -3.08 9.07 9.17
C ILE A 6 -3.63 7.65 9.14
N ASN A 7 -4.62 7.39 9.97
CA ASN A 7 -5.22 6.07 10.02
C ASN A 7 -6.42 6.02 9.11
N ILE A 8 -6.46 5.04 8.23
CA ILE A 8 -7.56 4.85 7.30
C ILE A 8 -8.00 3.40 7.43
N GLU A 9 -9.29 3.19 7.59
CA GLU A 9 -9.83 1.84 7.66
C GLU A 9 -10.29 1.42 6.28
N LEU A 10 -9.80 0.28 5.85
CA LEU A 10 -10.14 -0.27 4.54
C LEU A 10 -10.58 -1.71 4.69
N THR A 11 -11.57 -2.10 3.91
CA THR A 11 -11.89 -3.52 3.82
C THR A 11 -10.78 -4.20 3.01
N PRO A 12 -10.65 -5.53 3.11
CA PRO A 12 -9.67 -6.22 2.28
C PRO A 12 -9.82 -5.95 0.80
N CYS A 13 -11.06 -5.84 0.33
CA CYS A 13 -11.31 -5.56 -1.08
C CYS A 13 -10.81 -4.17 -1.45
N GLN A 14 -11.08 -3.19 -0.60
CA GLN A 14 -10.59 -1.82 -0.84
C GLN A 14 -9.08 -1.77 -0.83
N TYR A 15 -8.45 -2.55 0.04
CA TYR A 15 -7.01 -2.59 0.11
C TYR A 15 -6.42 -3.16 -1.18
N ASP A 16 -7.04 -4.20 -1.72
CA ASP A 16 -6.59 -4.77 -2.98
C ASP A 16 -6.67 -3.74 -4.10
N TYR A 17 -7.76 -2.98 -4.14
CA TYR A 17 -7.89 -1.93 -5.15
C TYR A 17 -6.78 -0.89 -4.99
N LEU A 18 -6.52 -0.48 -3.77
CA LEU A 18 -5.47 0.50 -3.51
C LEU A 18 -4.11 -0.02 -3.99
N TYR A 19 -3.82 -1.27 -3.67
CA TYR A 19 -2.56 -1.87 -4.06
C TYR A 19 -2.42 -1.87 -5.59
N GLU A 20 -3.48 -2.27 -6.30
CA GLU A 20 -3.45 -2.32 -7.74
C GLU A 20 -3.21 -0.94 -8.35
N VAL A 21 -3.90 0.06 -7.81
CA VAL A 21 -3.75 1.42 -8.31
C VAL A 21 -2.33 1.93 -8.10
N LEU A 22 -1.75 1.63 -6.93
CA LEU A 22 -0.39 2.06 -6.65
C LEU A 22 0.63 1.37 -7.54
N MET A 23 0.43 0.09 -7.81
CA MET A 23 1.34 -0.63 -8.70
C MET A 23 1.27 -0.07 -10.11
N GLU A 24 0.08 0.27 -10.55
CA GLU A 24 -0.07 0.85 -11.87
C GLU A 24 0.58 2.22 -11.94
N ALA A 25 0.40 3.03 -10.91
CA ALA A 25 1.04 4.34 -10.86
C ALA A 25 2.56 4.21 -10.87
N TYR A 26 3.07 3.23 -10.14
CA TYR A 26 4.51 3.00 -10.11
C TYR A 26 5.04 2.63 -11.51
N SER A 27 4.33 1.75 -12.20
CA SER A 27 4.75 1.31 -13.52
C SER A 27 4.71 2.43 -14.55
N ASN A 28 3.86 3.41 -14.35
CA ASN A 28 3.68 4.51 -15.29
C ASN A 28 4.45 5.77 -14.89
N ASP A 29 5.32 5.67 -13.89
CA ASP A 29 6.17 6.78 -13.46
C ASP A 29 5.34 8.02 -13.07
N VAL A 30 4.20 7.78 -12.45
CA VAL A 30 3.29 8.87 -12.11
C VAL A 30 3.95 9.87 -11.17
N ALA A 31 4.74 9.39 -10.21
CA ALA A 31 5.39 10.27 -9.27
C ALA A 31 6.31 11.26 -9.99
N GLU A 32 7.04 10.77 -10.99
CA GLU A 32 7.93 11.64 -11.74
C GLU A 32 7.15 12.62 -12.60
N GLN A 33 6.08 12.15 -13.22
CA GLN A 33 5.26 13.00 -14.05
C GLN A 33 4.62 14.12 -13.26
N LYS A 34 4.24 13.85 -12.03
CA LYS A 34 3.60 14.84 -11.18
C LYS A 34 4.59 15.62 -10.34
N GLU A 35 5.87 15.33 -10.50
CA GLU A 35 6.94 16.00 -9.75
C GLU A 35 6.79 15.80 -8.25
N TRP A 36 6.28 14.64 -7.86
CA TRP A 36 6.23 14.25 -6.45
C TRP A 36 7.63 13.82 -6.01
N ASP A 37 7.84 13.83 -4.70
CA ASP A 37 9.06 13.29 -4.16
C ASP A 37 9.08 11.78 -4.35
N VAL A 38 10.00 11.28 -5.15
CA VAL A 38 10.06 9.87 -5.50
C VAL A 38 10.29 9.02 -4.26
N GLN A 39 11.14 9.47 -3.35
CA GLN A 39 11.41 8.72 -2.14
C GLN A 39 10.15 8.56 -1.29
N THR A 40 9.36 9.61 -1.19
CA THR A 40 8.12 9.56 -0.44
C THR A 40 7.16 8.56 -1.08
N PHE A 41 7.09 8.56 -2.40
CA PHE A 41 6.20 7.63 -3.11
C PHE A 41 6.69 6.19 -2.95
N ASP A 42 8.00 5.97 -3.03
CA ASP A 42 8.56 4.63 -2.82
C ASP A 42 8.24 4.12 -1.44
N ASN A 43 8.35 4.99 -0.43
CA ASN A 43 8.02 4.60 0.94
C ASN A 43 6.56 4.23 1.07
N LEU A 44 5.68 4.93 0.37
CA LEU A 44 4.26 4.59 0.36
C LEU A 44 4.05 3.20 -0.22
N ILE A 45 4.69 2.91 -1.33
CA ILE A 45 4.59 1.59 -1.95
C ILE A 45 5.05 0.51 -0.98
N ASP A 46 6.18 0.73 -0.32
CA ASP A 46 6.70 -0.21 0.65
C ASP A 46 5.70 -0.47 1.78
N ASN A 47 5.12 0.60 2.30
CA ASN A 47 4.18 0.48 3.41
C ASN A 47 2.95 -0.33 3.00
N VAL A 48 2.45 -0.08 1.80
CA VAL A 48 1.27 -0.80 1.32
C VAL A 48 1.61 -2.26 1.05
N CYS A 49 2.77 -2.53 0.48
CA CYS A 49 3.20 -3.90 0.23
C CYS A 49 3.35 -4.67 1.53
N ASN A 50 3.94 -4.04 2.55
CA ASN A 50 4.10 -4.69 3.83
C ASN A 50 2.76 -4.97 4.49
N GLY A 51 1.83 -4.03 4.38
CA GLY A 51 0.50 -4.22 4.92
C GLY A 51 -0.23 -5.35 4.23
N LYS A 52 -0.11 -5.41 2.91
CA LYS A 52 -0.78 -6.47 2.16
C LYS A 52 -0.21 -7.83 2.54
N SER A 53 1.09 -7.90 2.71
CA SER A 53 1.73 -9.15 3.10
C SER A 53 1.23 -9.62 4.47
N THR A 54 1.14 -8.70 5.41
CA THR A 54 0.65 -9.02 6.74
C THR A 54 -0.80 -9.48 6.70
N TYR A 55 -1.62 -8.77 5.96
CA TYR A 55 -3.03 -9.09 5.82
C TYR A 55 -3.22 -10.46 5.17
N LEU A 56 -2.47 -10.76 4.12
CA LEU A 56 -2.59 -12.04 3.44
C LEU A 56 -2.10 -13.18 4.33
N SER A 57 -1.07 -12.95 5.11
CA SER A 57 -0.58 -13.96 6.03
C SER A 57 -1.64 -14.34 7.04
N SER A 58 -2.32 -13.34 7.60
CA SER A 58 -3.39 -13.61 8.54
C SER A 58 -4.52 -14.38 7.90
N ASP A 59 -4.87 -13.99 6.69
CA ASP A 59 -5.95 -14.63 5.97
C ASP A 59 -5.62 -16.08 5.68
N VAL A 60 -4.39 -16.33 5.26
CA VAL A 60 -3.95 -17.68 4.94
C VAL A 60 -4.01 -18.55 6.18
N LYS A 61 -3.60 -18.02 7.31
CA LYS A 61 -3.66 -18.79 8.54
C LYS A 61 -5.09 -19.17 8.87
N GLY A 62 -6.02 -18.28 8.64
CA GLY A 62 -7.41 -18.59 8.87
C GLY A 62 -7.92 -19.66 7.94
N VAL A 63 -7.48 -19.63 6.71
CA VAL A 63 -7.94 -20.59 5.72
C VAL A 63 -7.41 -21.99 6.02
N LEU A 64 -6.20 -22.07 6.54
CA LEU A 64 -5.59 -23.35 6.79
C LEU A 64 -6.26 -24.12 7.91
N HIS A 65 -7.10 -23.48 8.67
CA HIS A 65 -7.81 -24.11 9.74
C HIS A 65 -9.16 -24.57 9.28
#